data_e7c7d69d39ab0e2bce5f349d3c690b02
#
_entry.id   e7c7d69d39ab0e2bce5f349d3c690b02
#
_cell.length_a   1.000
_cell.length_b   1.000
_cell.length_c   1.000
_cell.angle_alpha   90.00
_cell.angle_beta   90.00
_cell.angle_gamma   90.00
#
_symmetry.space_group_name_H-M   'P 1'
#
loop_
_entity.id
_entity.type
_entity.pdbx_description
1 polymer ?
#
loop_
_entity_poly.entity_id
_entity_poly.type
_entity_poly.pdbx_seq_one_letter_code
_entity_poly.pdbx_strand_id
1 'polypeptide(L)'
;MNVTDDSFSDGGRYLDPDKAVAHGLALVAEGAGIVDVGGESTRPGATRIDPRVETSRVVPVVKALAAEGVTVSIDTMHADVARAALGSGARIVNDVSGGRADPAMAPLLAEAKVPWVLMHWRSVSAERPHAAPQYRDVVAEVRAELLASVDAAVAAGVDSARLMIDPGLGFAKTGQHNWALLHALPQLVATGIPVLLGASRKRFLGTLLAGPDGTPRPPDGRETATAVISALAALHGGVGGCGCTTCGPRSMRSRCSALGWETMADRIELRGLRVRGQHGVFDHERVDGQDFVIDVTVWIDLVGAAASDELADTYDYAALAQLAADVVAGPARNLIETVGAQIADQVMDDERVHAVEVVVHKPQAPIPQQFADVAVVVRRSRRGGRGSVVPAGGAL
;
A
#
# COMPACT_ATOMS: atom_id res chain seq x y z
N MET A 1 16.28 -7.44 -2.14
CA MET A 1 17.69 -7.82 -2.50
C MET A 1 18.10 -8.99 -1.62
N ASN A 2 18.51 -10.12 -2.23
CA ASN A 2 18.84 -11.33 -1.47
C ASN A 2 20.36 -11.53 -1.43
N VAL A 3 20.90 -11.62 -0.22
CA VAL A 3 22.33 -11.92 0.07
C VAL A 3 22.46 -13.41 0.36
N THR A 4 22.10 -14.26 -0.63
CA THR A 4 22.05 -15.73 -0.51
C THR A 4 22.78 -16.40 -1.66
N ASP A 5 23.24 -17.65 -1.42
CA ASP A 5 23.92 -18.49 -2.43
C ASP A 5 22.96 -18.87 -3.57
N ASP A 6 21.66 -18.87 -3.28
CA ASP A 6 20.59 -19.41 -4.11
C ASP A 6 19.39 -18.45 -4.20
N SER A 7 19.60 -17.19 -4.65
CA SER A 7 18.48 -16.24 -4.75
C SER A 7 17.62 -16.52 -5.99
N PHE A 8 16.27 -16.44 -5.82
CA PHE A 8 15.29 -16.65 -6.90
C PHE A 8 15.42 -15.64 -8.04
N SER A 9 15.86 -14.45 -7.71
CA SER A 9 15.94 -13.34 -8.64
C SER A 9 17.35 -13.06 -9.13
N ASP A 10 18.38 -13.35 -8.31
CA ASP A 10 19.71 -12.77 -8.52
C ASP A 10 20.87 -13.80 -8.54
N GLY A 11 20.56 -15.12 -8.38
CA GLY A 11 21.47 -16.23 -8.67
C GLY A 11 22.84 -16.18 -7.96
N GLY A 12 22.88 -15.90 -6.63
CA GLY A 12 24.13 -15.89 -5.86
C GLY A 12 25.06 -14.69 -6.14
N ARG A 13 24.59 -13.69 -6.88
CA ARG A 13 25.41 -12.54 -7.32
C ARG A 13 25.86 -11.60 -6.20
N TYR A 14 25.21 -11.64 -5.03
CA TYR A 14 25.37 -10.64 -3.97
C TYR A 14 25.83 -11.21 -2.62
N LEU A 15 26.50 -12.36 -2.61
CA LEU A 15 27.18 -12.87 -1.42
C LEU A 15 28.34 -11.98 -0.95
N ASP A 16 28.95 -11.27 -1.87
CA ASP A 16 29.94 -10.25 -1.61
C ASP A 16 29.24 -8.99 -1.08
N PRO A 17 29.49 -8.56 0.17
CA PRO A 17 28.82 -7.41 0.76
C PRO A 17 28.99 -6.13 -0.05
N ASP A 18 30.15 -5.90 -0.67
CA ASP A 18 30.40 -4.69 -1.45
C ASP A 18 29.53 -4.65 -2.71
N LYS A 19 29.35 -5.79 -3.36
CA LYS A 19 28.44 -5.91 -4.51
C LYS A 19 26.99 -5.75 -4.10
N ALA A 20 26.61 -6.28 -2.94
CA ALA A 20 25.27 -6.11 -2.40
C ALA A 20 24.98 -4.63 -2.10
N VAL A 21 25.91 -3.93 -1.45
CA VAL A 21 25.80 -2.50 -1.17
C VAL A 21 25.71 -1.69 -2.46
N ALA A 22 26.61 -1.92 -3.41
CA ALA A 22 26.58 -1.24 -4.71
C ALA A 22 25.25 -1.43 -5.44
N HIS A 23 24.68 -2.64 -5.39
CA HIS A 23 23.35 -2.92 -5.96
C HIS A 23 22.24 -2.19 -5.21
N GLY A 24 22.26 -2.18 -3.88
CA GLY A 24 21.29 -1.44 -3.06
C GLY A 24 21.29 0.06 -3.39
N LEU A 25 22.48 0.67 -3.52
CA LEU A 25 22.63 2.07 -3.93
C LEU A 25 22.13 2.31 -5.37
N ALA A 26 22.37 1.38 -6.28
CA ALA A 26 21.84 1.45 -7.64
C ALA A 26 20.31 1.44 -7.65
N LEU A 27 19.67 0.58 -6.85
CA LEU A 27 18.20 0.56 -6.69
C LEU A 27 17.66 1.90 -6.18
N VAL A 28 18.33 2.52 -5.20
CA VAL A 28 17.97 3.85 -4.68
C VAL A 28 18.14 4.91 -5.78
N ALA A 29 19.22 4.89 -6.52
CA ALA A 29 19.44 5.79 -7.66
C ALA A 29 18.38 5.62 -8.76
N GLU A 30 17.82 4.41 -8.91
CA GLU A 30 16.69 4.11 -9.78
C GLU A 30 15.34 4.53 -9.20
N GLY A 31 15.28 4.93 -7.93
CA GLY A 31 14.08 5.47 -7.28
C GLY A 31 13.43 4.55 -6.22
N ALA A 32 14.12 3.51 -5.75
CA ALA A 32 13.65 2.76 -4.60
C ALA A 32 13.64 3.64 -3.34
N GLY A 33 12.51 3.69 -2.64
CA GLY A 33 12.40 4.39 -1.35
C GLY A 33 12.89 3.53 -0.18
N ILE A 34 12.85 2.21 -0.32
CA ILE A 34 13.25 1.23 0.68
C ILE A 34 14.02 0.12 -0.01
N VAL A 35 15.12 -0.34 0.60
CA VAL A 35 15.86 -1.53 0.18
C VAL A 35 15.59 -2.65 1.17
N ASP A 36 14.92 -3.72 0.70
CA ASP A 36 14.64 -4.92 1.50
C ASP A 36 15.78 -5.90 1.36
N VAL A 37 16.42 -6.27 2.48
CA VAL A 37 17.63 -7.11 2.54
C VAL A 37 17.28 -8.44 3.20
N GLY A 38 17.45 -9.55 2.48
CA GLY A 38 17.21 -10.90 3.00
C GLY A 38 18.46 -11.77 2.95
N GLY A 39 18.74 -12.51 4.01
CA GLY A 39 19.89 -13.41 4.15
C GLY A 39 19.55 -14.89 4.01
N GLU A 40 18.28 -15.24 4.03
CA GLU A 40 17.75 -16.60 3.85
C GLU A 40 16.88 -16.68 2.59
N SER A 41 16.99 -17.79 1.84
CA SER A 41 16.13 -18.03 0.69
C SER A 41 14.72 -18.46 1.14
N THR A 42 13.70 -17.71 0.72
CA THR A 42 12.29 -18.03 0.98
C THR A 42 11.66 -18.92 -0.09
N ARG A 43 12.47 -19.51 -0.99
CA ARG A 43 11.98 -20.40 -2.05
C ARG A 43 11.37 -21.69 -1.47
N PRO A 44 10.33 -22.24 -2.11
CA PRO A 44 9.87 -23.58 -1.79
C PRO A 44 11.02 -24.60 -1.93
N GLY A 45 11.31 -25.32 -0.84
CA GLY A 45 12.37 -26.33 -0.82
C GLY A 45 13.77 -25.80 -0.49
N ALA A 46 13.96 -24.52 -0.25
CA ALA A 46 15.22 -23.99 0.25
C ALA A 46 15.53 -24.56 1.64
N THR A 47 16.79 -24.88 1.88
CA THR A 47 17.25 -25.32 3.20
C THR A 47 17.31 -24.14 4.16
N ARG A 48 16.73 -24.28 5.33
CA ARG A 48 16.86 -23.29 6.42
C ARG A 48 18.30 -23.17 6.84
N ILE A 49 18.75 -21.95 7.06
CA ILE A 49 20.12 -21.66 7.52
C ILE A 49 20.13 -21.29 8.99
N ASP A 50 21.28 -21.45 9.63
CA ASP A 50 21.48 -21.00 11.01
C ASP A 50 21.30 -19.46 11.08
N PRO A 51 20.53 -18.92 12.04
CA PRO A 51 20.37 -17.48 12.20
C PRO A 51 21.68 -16.69 12.33
N ARG A 52 22.75 -17.33 12.83
CA ARG A 52 24.10 -16.72 12.90
C ARG A 52 24.69 -16.53 11.51
N VAL A 53 24.47 -17.47 10.61
CA VAL A 53 24.91 -17.37 9.19
C VAL A 53 24.12 -16.28 8.50
N GLU A 54 22.79 -16.23 8.69
CA GLU A 54 21.93 -15.18 8.16
C GLU A 54 22.39 -13.80 8.67
N THR A 55 22.61 -13.64 9.97
CA THR A 55 23.13 -12.41 10.58
C THR A 55 24.45 -11.97 9.95
N SER A 56 25.39 -12.91 9.76
CA SER A 56 26.71 -12.59 9.18
C SER A 56 26.63 -12.08 7.73
N ARG A 57 25.58 -12.47 7.00
CA ARG A 57 25.32 -12.03 5.63
C ARG A 57 24.69 -10.64 5.57
N VAL A 58 23.68 -10.41 6.40
CA VAL A 58 22.84 -9.20 6.28
C VAL A 58 23.39 -7.98 7.03
N VAL A 59 24.00 -8.17 8.21
CA VAL A 59 24.46 -7.07 9.07
C VAL A 59 25.44 -6.13 8.39
N PRO A 60 26.48 -6.61 7.71
CA PRO A 60 27.44 -5.72 7.00
C PRO A 60 26.73 -4.86 5.93
N VAL A 61 25.83 -5.47 5.19
CA VAL A 61 25.07 -4.80 4.10
C VAL A 61 24.10 -3.77 4.67
N VAL A 62 23.32 -4.14 5.68
CA VAL A 62 22.40 -3.22 6.37
C VAL A 62 23.14 -2.02 6.91
N LYS A 63 24.25 -2.25 7.62
CA LYS A 63 25.07 -1.18 8.21
C LYS A 63 25.61 -0.21 7.16
N ALA A 64 26.13 -0.72 6.06
CA ALA A 64 26.69 0.10 4.98
C ALA A 64 25.59 0.92 4.28
N LEU A 65 24.46 0.31 3.94
CA LEU A 65 23.34 1.02 3.31
C LEU A 65 22.74 2.09 4.24
N ALA A 66 22.59 1.76 5.54
CA ALA A 66 22.08 2.73 6.53
C ALA A 66 23.03 3.92 6.72
N ALA A 67 24.35 3.72 6.65
CA ALA A 67 25.36 4.78 6.69
C ALA A 67 25.25 5.76 5.51
N GLU A 68 24.79 5.26 4.34
CA GLU A 68 24.51 6.08 3.15
C GLU A 68 23.11 6.73 3.18
N GLY A 69 22.40 6.65 4.31
CA GLY A 69 21.07 7.25 4.49
C GLY A 69 19.92 6.46 3.82
N VAL A 70 20.16 5.22 3.39
CA VAL A 70 19.15 4.37 2.78
C VAL A 70 18.19 3.84 3.85
N THR A 71 16.89 3.92 3.62
CA THR A 71 15.91 3.22 4.45
C THR A 71 15.97 1.72 4.15
N VAL A 72 16.39 0.94 5.14
CA VAL A 72 16.57 -0.51 4.99
C VAL A 72 15.47 -1.26 5.72
N SER A 73 14.85 -2.22 5.00
CA SER A 73 14.01 -3.29 5.54
C SER A 73 14.85 -4.55 5.67
N ILE A 74 14.62 -5.33 6.73
CA ILE A 74 15.20 -6.67 6.89
C ILE A 74 14.14 -7.74 6.65
N ASP A 75 14.35 -8.59 5.64
CA ASP A 75 13.51 -9.77 5.35
C ASP A 75 14.05 -10.96 6.15
N THR A 76 13.39 -11.28 7.26
CA THR A 76 13.77 -12.39 8.14
C THR A 76 12.58 -12.88 8.97
N MET A 77 12.62 -14.17 9.32
CA MET A 77 11.68 -14.80 10.23
C MET A 77 12.27 -15.02 11.63
N HIS A 78 13.54 -14.64 11.86
CA HIS A 78 14.28 -14.88 13.09
C HIS A 78 14.44 -13.59 13.90
N ALA A 79 13.97 -13.58 15.13
CA ALA A 79 14.04 -12.42 16.03
C ALA A 79 15.49 -11.96 16.31
N ASP A 80 16.43 -12.90 16.43
CA ASP A 80 17.84 -12.55 16.66
C ASP A 80 18.46 -11.84 15.47
N VAL A 81 18.11 -12.24 14.23
CA VAL A 81 18.55 -11.57 12.99
C VAL A 81 17.93 -10.19 12.90
N ALA A 82 16.62 -10.08 13.17
CA ALA A 82 15.92 -8.80 13.19
C ALA A 82 16.55 -7.85 14.22
N ARG A 83 16.85 -8.32 15.43
CA ARG A 83 17.52 -7.53 16.48
C ARG A 83 18.88 -7.00 16.02
N ALA A 84 19.71 -7.87 15.42
CA ALA A 84 21.03 -7.50 14.92
C ALA A 84 20.96 -6.49 13.77
N ALA A 85 20.01 -6.67 12.85
CA ALA A 85 19.78 -5.77 11.72
C ALA A 85 19.27 -4.40 12.20
N LEU A 86 18.31 -4.36 13.15
CA LEU A 86 17.82 -3.11 13.75
C LEU A 86 18.94 -2.36 14.47
N GLY A 87 19.78 -3.07 15.24
CA GLY A 87 20.98 -2.49 15.88
C GLY A 87 22.01 -1.98 14.87
N SER A 88 21.94 -2.40 13.60
CA SER A 88 22.81 -1.99 12.51
C SER A 88 22.23 -0.92 11.61
N GLY A 89 20.99 -0.46 11.89
CA GLY A 89 20.36 0.66 11.20
C GLY A 89 19.17 0.28 10.30
N ALA A 90 18.72 -0.99 10.28
CA ALA A 90 17.44 -1.32 9.67
C ALA A 90 16.29 -0.61 10.40
N ARG A 91 15.26 -0.22 9.66
CA ARG A 91 14.12 0.53 10.18
C ARG A 91 12.79 -0.17 10.03
N ILE A 92 12.74 -1.29 9.32
CA ILE A 92 11.53 -2.05 9.01
C ILE A 92 11.89 -3.53 9.15
N VAL A 93 10.95 -4.33 9.63
CA VAL A 93 11.05 -5.80 9.60
C VAL A 93 9.99 -6.35 8.66
N ASN A 94 10.42 -7.11 7.66
CA ASN A 94 9.57 -7.84 6.73
C ASN A 94 9.61 -9.33 7.09
N ASP A 95 8.53 -9.85 7.67
CA ASP A 95 8.46 -11.23 8.16
C ASP A 95 7.50 -12.05 7.31
N VAL A 96 8.07 -12.86 6.43
CA VAL A 96 7.32 -13.73 5.52
C VAL A 96 6.51 -14.82 6.25
N SER A 97 6.79 -15.07 7.53
CA SER A 97 6.00 -16.00 8.35
C SER A 97 4.75 -15.38 8.97
N GLY A 98 4.65 -14.04 8.94
CA GLY A 98 3.56 -13.31 9.59
C GLY A 98 3.57 -13.46 11.12
N GLY A 99 4.75 -13.51 11.74
CA GLY A 99 4.94 -13.66 13.19
C GLY A 99 4.83 -15.08 13.71
N ARG A 100 4.77 -16.08 12.83
CA ARG A 100 4.47 -17.47 13.24
C ARG A 100 5.71 -18.35 13.39
N ALA A 101 6.86 -17.95 12.82
CA ALA A 101 8.07 -18.76 12.83
C ALA A 101 8.85 -18.63 14.15
N ASP A 102 8.90 -17.43 14.71
CA ASP A 102 9.65 -17.14 15.93
C ASP A 102 8.79 -16.37 16.94
N PRO A 103 8.42 -16.98 18.08
CA PRO A 103 7.59 -16.32 19.09
C PRO A 103 8.28 -15.13 19.78
N ALA A 104 9.60 -14.97 19.64
CA ALA A 104 10.35 -13.84 20.16
C ALA A 104 10.23 -12.59 19.27
N MET A 105 9.72 -12.71 18.04
CA MET A 105 9.62 -11.60 17.11
C MET A 105 8.66 -10.51 17.62
N ALA A 106 7.46 -10.87 18.03
CA ALA A 106 6.46 -9.88 18.47
C ALA A 106 6.91 -9.08 19.71
N PRO A 107 7.44 -9.69 20.80
CA PRO A 107 8.01 -8.95 21.93
C PRO A 107 9.16 -8.01 21.51
N LEU A 108 10.04 -8.47 20.62
CA LEU A 108 11.13 -7.64 20.09
C LEU A 108 10.57 -6.39 19.41
N LEU A 109 9.57 -6.53 18.56
CA LEU A 109 9.06 -5.42 17.76
C LEU A 109 8.15 -4.49 18.56
N ALA A 110 7.49 -4.99 19.61
CA ALA A 110 6.80 -4.15 20.59
C ALA A 110 7.78 -3.19 21.30
N GLU A 111 9.00 -3.68 21.65
CA GLU A 111 10.05 -2.87 22.26
C GLU A 111 10.70 -1.92 21.25
N ALA A 112 11.06 -2.43 20.06
CA ALA A 112 11.78 -1.69 19.04
C ALA A 112 10.96 -0.57 18.39
N LYS A 113 9.62 -0.65 18.42
CA LYS A 113 8.68 0.34 17.88
C LYS A 113 8.94 0.68 16.41
N VAL A 114 9.32 -0.30 15.60
CA VAL A 114 9.55 -0.16 14.16
C VAL A 114 8.38 -0.78 13.38
N PRO A 115 8.16 -0.37 12.11
CA PRO A 115 7.19 -1.00 11.23
C PRO A 115 7.45 -2.49 11.03
N TRP A 116 6.39 -3.29 11.03
CA TRP A 116 6.42 -4.73 10.83
C TRP A 116 5.46 -5.15 9.73
N VAL A 117 5.97 -5.83 8.71
CA VAL A 117 5.18 -6.43 7.63
C VAL A 117 4.86 -7.88 8.00
N LEU A 118 3.57 -8.16 8.14
CA LEU A 118 3.03 -9.49 8.40
C LEU A 118 2.56 -10.11 7.08
N MET A 119 3.34 -11.05 6.52
CA MET A 119 2.93 -11.71 5.29
C MET A 119 2.07 -12.94 5.58
N HIS A 120 1.07 -13.16 4.75
CA HIS A 120 0.29 -14.40 4.78
C HIS A 120 1.13 -15.59 4.32
N TRP A 121 1.37 -16.49 5.25
CA TRP A 121 2.17 -17.69 5.05
C TRP A 121 1.41 -18.94 5.53
N ARG A 122 1.42 -19.99 4.72
CA ARG A 122 1.03 -21.33 5.12
C ARG A 122 2.22 -22.24 4.93
N SER A 123 2.64 -22.96 5.98
CA SER A 123 3.66 -24.00 5.85
C SER A 123 3.13 -25.10 4.94
N VAL A 124 3.96 -25.52 3.99
CA VAL A 124 3.72 -26.79 3.29
C VAL A 124 4.04 -27.89 4.30
N SER A 125 3.08 -28.79 4.55
CA SER A 125 3.31 -29.91 5.47
C SER A 125 4.53 -30.72 4.99
N ALA A 126 5.45 -31.02 5.91
CA ALA A 126 6.59 -31.88 5.64
C ALA A 126 6.17 -33.25 5.06
N GLU A 127 4.95 -33.69 5.42
CA GLU A 127 4.37 -34.96 4.94
C GLU A 127 3.85 -34.87 3.50
N ARG A 128 3.56 -33.65 2.99
CA ARG A 128 3.05 -33.40 1.63
C ARG A 128 3.67 -32.15 1.01
N PRO A 129 4.99 -32.15 0.76
CA PRO A 129 5.71 -31.00 0.26
C PRO A 129 5.26 -30.52 -1.13
N HIS A 130 4.54 -31.35 -1.88
CA HIS A 130 4.02 -31.06 -3.22
C HIS A 130 2.50 -30.95 -3.27
N ALA A 131 1.80 -30.98 -2.13
CA ALA A 131 0.35 -30.80 -2.15
C ALA A 131 0.00 -29.41 -2.64
N ALA A 132 -0.92 -29.33 -3.61
CA ALA A 132 -1.45 -28.06 -4.06
C ALA A 132 -2.09 -27.34 -2.85
N PRO A 133 -1.85 -26.03 -2.70
CA PRO A 133 -2.47 -25.26 -1.63
C PRO A 133 -3.99 -25.29 -1.78
N GLN A 134 -4.67 -25.71 -0.71
CA GLN A 134 -6.13 -25.84 -0.71
C GLN A 134 -6.75 -24.64 0.01
N TYR A 135 -7.60 -23.93 -0.70
CA TYR A 135 -8.47 -22.87 -0.16
C TYR A 135 -9.89 -23.17 -0.63
N ARG A 136 -10.87 -22.96 0.23
CA ARG A 136 -12.30 -22.92 -0.15
C ARG A 136 -12.62 -21.56 -0.73
N ASP A 137 -12.12 -20.50 -0.08
CA ASP A 137 -12.17 -19.11 -0.52
C ASP A 137 -10.85 -18.46 -0.14
N VAL A 138 -9.96 -18.31 -1.14
CA VAL A 138 -8.61 -17.78 -0.90
C VAL A 138 -8.63 -16.33 -0.38
N VAL A 139 -9.61 -15.53 -0.80
CA VAL A 139 -9.70 -14.11 -0.40
C VAL A 139 -10.14 -14.02 1.06
N ALA A 140 -11.24 -14.70 1.41
CA ALA A 140 -11.75 -14.69 2.77
C ALA A 140 -10.76 -15.31 3.77
N GLU A 141 -10.14 -16.44 3.42
CA GLU A 141 -9.19 -17.13 4.30
C GLU A 141 -7.91 -16.33 4.50
N VAL A 142 -7.31 -15.80 3.44
CA VAL A 142 -6.10 -14.97 3.53
C VAL A 142 -6.36 -13.72 4.36
N ARG A 143 -7.50 -13.05 4.12
CA ARG A 143 -7.88 -11.87 4.91
C ARG A 143 -8.07 -12.22 6.38
N ALA A 144 -8.76 -13.29 6.71
CA ALA A 144 -9.00 -13.70 8.09
C ALA A 144 -7.69 -14.07 8.81
N GLU A 145 -6.80 -14.81 8.13
CA GLU A 145 -5.51 -15.20 8.70
C GLU A 145 -4.55 -14.03 8.90
N LEU A 146 -4.57 -13.03 8.00
CA LEU A 146 -3.81 -11.80 8.17
C LEU A 146 -4.32 -10.99 9.37
N LEU A 147 -5.64 -10.81 9.49
CA LEU A 147 -6.22 -10.10 10.63
C LEU A 147 -5.93 -10.81 11.95
N ALA A 148 -5.99 -12.14 11.98
CA ALA A 148 -5.59 -12.90 13.17
C ALA A 148 -4.09 -12.71 13.52
N SER A 149 -3.20 -12.56 12.53
CA SER A 149 -1.79 -12.24 12.78
C SER A 149 -1.62 -10.82 13.33
N VAL A 150 -2.40 -9.86 12.83
CA VAL A 150 -2.44 -8.48 13.36
C VAL A 150 -2.93 -8.48 14.82
N ASP A 151 -4.04 -9.18 15.11
CA ASP A 151 -4.58 -9.27 16.47
C ASP A 151 -3.56 -9.90 17.44
N ALA A 152 -2.85 -10.93 17.00
CA ALA A 152 -1.80 -11.56 17.79
C ALA A 152 -0.61 -10.61 18.06
N ALA A 153 -0.20 -9.83 17.07
CA ALA A 153 0.86 -8.83 17.21
C ALA A 153 0.45 -7.73 18.19
N VAL A 154 -0.77 -7.22 18.08
CA VAL A 154 -1.31 -6.20 18.99
C VAL A 154 -1.43 -6.74 20.42
N ALA A 155 -1.92 -7.97 20.59
CA ALA A 155 -1.98 -8.63 21.89
C ALA A 155 -0.61 -8.83 22.54
N ALA A 156 0.46 -8.94 21.72
CA ALA A 156 1.85 -8.99 22.18
C ALA A 156 2.45 -7.60 22.48
N GLY A 157 1.67 -6.52 22.31
CA GLY A 157 2.08 -5.13 22.63
C GLY A 157 2.63 -4.33 21.45
N VAL A 158 2.53 -4.85 20.22
CA VAL A 158 2.93 -4.08 19.02
C VAL A 158 1.85 -3.03 18.71
N ASP A 159 2.27 -1.81 18.49
CA ASP A 159 1.39 -0.72 18.07
C ASP A 159 0.77 -1.04 16.69
N SER A 160 -0.56 -1.04 16.61
CA SER A 160 -1.29 -1.34 15.36
C SER A 160 -0.94 -0.39 14.22
N ALA A 161 -0.60 0.87 14.52
CA ALA A 161 -0.18 1.85 13.53
C ALA A 161 1.17 1.51 12.85
N ARG A 162 1.91 0.54 13.39
CA ARG A 162 3.19 0.06 12.84
C ARG A 162 3.07 -1.23 12.06
N LEU A 163 1.87 -1.78 11.95
CA LEU A 163 1.65 -3.04 11.24
C LEU A 163 1.29 -2.80 9.79
N MET A 164 1.83 -3.65 8.93
CA MET A 164 1.43 -3.80 7.53
C MET A 164 1.10 -5.25 7.25
N ILE A 165 0.28 -5.49 6.23
CA ILE A 165 -0.08 -6.83 5.78
C ILE A 165 0.39 -7.08 4.35
N ASP A 166 0.84 -8.30 4.05
CA ASP A 166 1.14 -8.76 2.70
C ASP A 166 0.32 -10.01 2.40
N PRO A 167 -0.52 -10.05 1.35
CA PRO A 167 -1.28 -11.24 0.99
C PRO A 167 -0.43 -12.44 0.58
N GLY A 168 0.89 -12.30 0.47
CA GLY A 168 1.81 -13.38 0.18
C GLY A 168 1.60 -13.98 -1.22
N LEU A 169 1.55 -13.16 -2.27
CA LEU A 169 1.43 -13.65 -3.63
C LEU A 169 2.56 -14.64 -3.95
N GLY A 170 2.22 -15.79 -4.53
CA GLY A 170 3.17 -16.83 -4.88
C GLY A 170 3.61 -17.75 -3.72
N PHE A 171 3.23 -17.45 -2.48
CA PHE A 171 3.49 -18.29 -1.32
C PHE A 171 2.27 -19.17 -1.03
N ALA A 172 2.42 -20.50 -1.13
CA ALA A 172 1.34 -21.48 -0.98
C ALA A 172 0.05 -21.11 -1.74
N LYS A 173 0.19 -20.61 -2.97
CA LYS A 173 -0.91 -20.15 -3.82
C LYS A 173 -0.73 -20.56 -5.27
N THR A 174 -1.82 -20.97 -5.92
CA THR A 174 -1.86 -21.20 -7.38
C THR A 174 -1.87 -19.86 -8.14
N GLY A 175 -1.71 -19.91 -9.47
CA GLY A 175 -1.88 -18.74 -10.33
C GLY A 175 -3.26 -18.09 -10.16
N GLN A 176 -4.32 -18.90 -10.12
CA GLN A 176 -5.69 -18.41 -9.93
C GLN A 176 -5.90 -17.75 -8.58
N HIS A 177 -5.32 -18.31 -7.50
CA HIS A 177 -5.36 -17.70 -6.18
C HIS A 177 -4.69 -16.32 -6.15
N ASN A 178 -3.55 -16.17 -6.85
CA ASN A 178 -2.87 -14.86 -6.92
C ASN A 178 -3.72 -13.82 -7.67
N TRP A 179 -4.37 -14.22 -8.76
CA TRP A 179 -5.28 -13.32 -9.50
C TRP A 179 -6.51 -12.95 -8.68
N ALA A 180 -7.10 -13.89 -7.96
CA ALA A 180 -8.24 -13.63 -7.07
C ALA A 180 -7.88 -12.61 -5.99
N LEU A 181 -6.69 -12.73 -5.36
CA LEU A 181 -6.20 -11.78 -4.35
C LEU A 181 -5.90 -10.40 -4.94
N LEU A 182 -5.33 -10.33 -6.14
CA LEU A 182 -5.11 -9.06 -6.83
C LEU A 182 -6.43 -8.37 -7.18
N HIS A 183 -7.42 -9.13 -7.63
CA HIS A 183 -8.76 -8.59 -7.91
C HIS A 183 -9.47 -8.11 -6.64
N ALA A 184 -9.25 -8.80 -5.52
CA ALA A 184 -9.81 -8.46 -4.22
C ALA A 184 -8.95 -7.46 -3.41
N LEU A 185 -7.93 -6.86 -4.00
CA LEU A 185 -7.06 -5.89 -3.33
C LEU A 185 -7.84 -4.76 -2.63
N PRO A 186 -8.93 -4.20 -3.20
CA PRO A 186 -9.77 -3.23 -2.49
C PRO A 186 -10.34 -3.74 -1.15
N GLN A 187 -10.63 -5.04 -1.03
CA GLN A 187 -11.12 -5.63 0.22
C GLN A 187 -10.02 -5.73 1.30
N LEU A 188 -8.76 -5.91 0.89
CA LEU A 188 -7.62 -5.88 1.80
C LEU A 188 -7.33 -4.45 2.25
N VAL A 189 -7.35 -3.49 1.32
CA VAL A 189 -7.20 -2.06 1.62
C VAL A 189 -8.31 -1.56 2.54
N ALA A 190 -9.55 -2.03 2.36
CA ALA A 190 -10.68 -1.68 3.22
C ALA A 190 -10.53 -2.14 4.69
N THR A 191 -9.53 -2.94 5.03
CA THR A 191 -9.19 -3.25 6.43
C THR A 191 -8.62 -2.05 7.19
N GLY A 192 -8.20 -1.00 6.48
CA GLY A 192 -7.53 0.16 7.07
C GLY A 192 -6.05 -0.07 7.40
N ILE A 193 -5.55 -1.29 7.23
CA ILE A 193 -4.14 -1.64 7.46
C ILE A 193 -3.37 -1.48 6.15
N PRO A 194 -2.20 -0.83 6.14
CA PRO A 194 -1.38 -0.70 4.94
C PRO A 194 -1.03 -2.06 4.33
N VAL A 195 -1.10 -2.16 3.00
CA VAL A 195 -0.82 -3.40 2.26
C VAL A 195 0.54 -3.28 1.57
N LEU A 196 1.45 -4.22 1.82
CA LEU A 196 2.62 -4.46 0.97
C LEU A 196 2.24 -5.49 -0.10
N LEU A 197 2.60 -5.24 -1.35
CA LEU A 197 2.33 -6.15 -2.45
C LEU A 197 3.61 -6.61 -3.14
N GLY A 198 3.99 -7.86 -2.93
CA GLY A 198 5.15 -8.47 -3.56
C GLY A 198 4.78 -9.30 -4.80
N ALA A 199 4.73 -8.69 -6.00
CA ALA A 199 4.45 -9.38 -7.26
C ALA A 199 5.70 -9.66 -8.11
N SER A 200 6.90 -9.18 -7.68
CA SER A 200 8.10 -9.14 -8.48
C SER A 200 8.48 -10.47 -9.09
N ARG A 201 8.47 -10.52 -10.43
CA ARG A 201 8.89 -11.63 -11.30
C ARG A 201 8.29 -13.00 -10.95
N LYS A 202 7.18 -13.03 -10.17
CA LYS A 202 6.57 -14.26 -9.68
C LYS A 202 6.05 -15.14 -10.81
N ARG A 203 6.00 -16.46 -10.55
CA ARG A 203 5.72 -17.49 -11.56
C ARG A 203 4.40 -17.27 -12.29
N PHE A 204 3.35 -16.83 -11.61
CA PHE A 204 2.04 -16.59 -12.22
C PHE A 204 2.07 -15.52 -13.31
N LEU A 205 2.99 -14.53 -13.23
CA LEU A 205 3.23 -13.56 -14.29
C LEU A 205 3.90 -14.23 -15.51
N GLY A 206 4.82 -15.16 -15.25
CA GLY A 206 5.42 -15.94 -16.34
C GLY A 206 4.39 -16.79 -17.09
N THR A 207 3.44 -17.36 -16.37
CA THR A 207 2.33 -18.13 -16.97
C THR A 207 1.40 -17.24 -17.79
N LEU A 208 1.10 -16.03 -17.31
CA LEU A 208 0.31 -15.03 -18.07
C LEU A 208 1.00 -14.66 -19.39
N LEU A 209 2.32 -14.53 -19.36
CA LEU A 209 3.15 -14.13 -20.49
C LEU A 209 3.73 -15.33 -21.27
N ALA A 210 3.13 -16.51 -21.14
CA ALA A 210 3.58 -17.71 -21.84
C ALA A 210 3.58 -17.52 -23.35
N GLY A 211 4.53 -18.17 -24.01
CA GLY A 211 4.58 -18.22 -25.47
C GLY A 211 3.45 -19.06 -26.07
N PRO A 212 3.35 -19.13 -27.40
CA PRO A 212 2.34 -19.96 -28.10
C PRO A 212 2.43 -21.45 -27.76
N ASP A 213 3.62 -21.92 -27.34
CA ASP A 213 3.89 -23.30 -26.90
C ASP A 213 3.48 -23.56 -25.44
N GLY A 214 2.92 -22.58 -24.74
CA GLY A 214 2.55 -22.66 -23.34
C GLY A 214 3.73 -22.56 -22.36
N THR A 215 4.95 -22.34 -22.83
CA THR A 215 6.13 -22.20 -21.96
C THR A 215 6.08 -20.88 -21.19
N PRO A 216 6.09 -20.91 -19.83
CA PRO A 216 6.08 -19.71 -19.03
C PRO A 216 7.31 -18.85 -19.29
N ARG A 217 7.11 -17.53 -19.42
CA ARG A 217 8.23 -16.60 -19.60
C ARG A 217 9.21 -16.68 -18.42
N PRO A 218 10.54 -16.70 -18.69
CA PRO A 218 11.56 -16.72 -17.63
C PRO A 218 11.52 -15.46 -16.77
N PRO A 219 12.09 -15.49 -15.54
CA PRO A 219 12.03 -14.36 -14.60
C PRO A 219 12.47 -13.03 -15.21
N ASP A 220 13.54 -13.02 -16.00
CA ASP A 220 14.11 -11.82 -16.62
C ASP A 220 13.20 -11.16 -17.69
N GLY A 221 12.13 -11.82 -18.09
CA GLY A 221 11.14 -11.27 -19.01
C GLY A 221 9.81 -10.85 -18.34
N ARG A 222 9.77 -10.75 -17.00
CA ARG A 222 8.54 -10.47 -16.24
C ARG A 222 8.50 -9.07 -15.63
N GLU A 223 9.53 -8.24 -15.86
CA GLU A 223 9.65 -6.89 -15.25
C GLU A 223 8.50 -6.00 -15.65
N THR A 224 8.14 -5.96 -16.93
CA THR A 224 7.02 -5.14 -17.41
C THR A 224 5.70 -5.51 -16.73
N ALA A 225 5.41 -6.82 -16.61
CA ALA A 225 4.20 -7.27 -15.91
C ALA A 225 4.25 -6.94 -14.42
N THR A 226 5.41 -7.07 -13.79
CA THR A 226 5.61 -6.64 -12.39
C THR A 226 5.30 -5.16 -12.24
N ALA A 227 5.84 -4.33 -13.12
CA ALA A 227 5.64 -2.88 -13.10
C ALA A 227 4.16 -2.49 -13.30
N VAL A 228 3.47 -3.13 -14.25
CA VAL A 228 2.04 -2.90 -14.50
C VAL A 228 1.21 -3.27 -13.28
N ILE A 229 1.43 -4.44 -12.67
CA ILE A 229 0.71 -4.85 -11.45
C ILE A 229 0.96 -3.88 -10.30
N SER A 230 2.22 -3.45 -10.11
CA SER A 230 2.57 -2.48 -9.06
C SER A 230 1.87 -1.14 -9.30
N ALA A 231 1.81 -0.66 -10.55
CA ALA A 231 1.11 0.57 -10.90
C ALA A 231 -0.41 0.47 -10.67
N LEU A 232 -1.04 -0.65 -11.07
CA LEU A 232 -2.46 -0.89 -10.83
C LEU A 232 -2.78 -0.98 -9.34
N ALA A 233 -1.94 -1.69 -8.56
CA ALA A 233 -2.09 -1.77 -7.13
C ALA A 233 -2.02 -0.40 -6.44
N ALA A 234 -1.10 0.46 -6.88
CA ALA A 234 -0.95 1.81 -6.34
C ALA A 234 -2.18 2.72 -6.55
N LEU A 235 -3.04 2.39 -7.51
CA LEU A 235 -4.30 3.13 -7.74
C LEU A 235 -5.34 2.91 -6.63
N HIS A 236 -5.20 1.86 -5.83
CA HIS A 236 -6.14 1.54 -4.76
C HIS A 236 -5.88 2.29 -3.44
N GLY A 237 -4.92 3.19 -3.38
CA GLY A 237 -4.75 4.16 -2.28
C GLY A 237 -4.25 3.62 -0.94
N GLY A 238 -4.54 2.39 -0.55
CA GLY A 238 -4.10 1.79 0.72
C GLY A 238 -2.91 0.84 0.57
N VAL A 239 -2.31 0.77 -0.63
CA VAL A 239 -1.11 -0.01 -0.87
C VAL A 239 0.10 0.80 -0.45
N GLY A 240 0.64 0.50 0.74
CA GLY A 240 1.77 1.20 1.35
C GLY A 240 3.12 0.89 0.69
N GLY A 241 3.20 -0.14 -0.15
CA GLY A 241 4.43 -0.48 -0.87
C GLY A 241 4.22 -1.56 -1.93
N CYS A 242 5.06 -1.53 -2.96
CA CYS A 242 5.16 -2.59 -3.96
C CYS A 242 6.61 -3.06 -4.07
N GLY A 243 6.85 -4.35 -3.80
CA GLY A 243 8.17 -4.96 -3.95
C GLY A 243 8.53 -5.19 -5.42
N CYS A 244 9.65 -4.63 -5.89
CA CYS A 244 10.20 -4.89 -7.20
C CYS A 244 11.71 -5.17 -7.10
N THR A 245 12.24 -5.95 -8.06
CA THR A 245 13.67 -6.31 -8.12
C THR A 245 14.49 -5.31 -8.93
N THR A 246 13.80 -4.56 -9.80
CA THR A 246 14.38 -3.48 -10.60
C THR A 246 13.37 -2.34 -10.62
N CYS A 247 13.80 -1.14 -10.31
CA CYS A 247 13.00 0.05 -10.51
C CYS A 247 13.13 0.44 -11.98
N GLY A 248 12.10 0.21 -12.77
CA GLY A 248 12.09 0.47 -14.22
C GLY A 248 12.23 1.95 -14.59
N PRO A 249 12.15 2.30 -15.90
CA PRO A 249 12.55 3.61 -16.41
C PRO A 249 11.90 4.81 -15.71
N ARG A 250 12.58 5.93 -15.76
CA ARG A 250 12.31 7.21 -15.03
C ARG A 250 10.85 7.66 -14.91
N SER A 251 9.96 7.21 -15.79
CA SER A 251 8.52 7.55 -15.75
C SER A 251 7.70 6.85 -14.64
N MET A 252 8.21 5.77 -14.04
CA MET A 252 7.61 5.09 -12.88
C MET A 252 8.20 5.53 -11.53
N ARG A 253 9.32 6.26 -11.53
CA ARG A 253 10.01 6.73 -10.32
C ARG A 253 9.13 7.51 -9.37
N SER A 254 8.23 8.34 -9.88
CA SER A 254 7.40 9.23 -9.06
C SER A 254 6.26 8.52 -8.32
N ARG A 255 5.95 7.27 -8.64
CA ARG A 255 4.83 6.54 -8.02
C ARG A 255 5.25 5.46 -7.03
N CYS A 256 6.41 4.80 -7.23
CA CYS A 256 6.95 3.87 -6.23
C CYS A 256 7.61 4.59 -5.06
N SER A 257 8.21 5.78 -5.28
CA SER A 257 8.76 6.63 -4.22
C SER A 257 7.71 7.52 -3.53
N ALA A 258 6.55 7.74 -4.17
CA ALA A 258 5.44 8.48 -3.57
C ALA A 258 4.62 7.64 -2.58
N LEU A 259 4.90 6.33 -2.47
CA LEU A 259 4.36 5.44 -1.45
C LEU A 259 5.28 5.44 -0.21
N GLY A 260 5.83 6.62 0.13
CA GLY A 260 6.57 6.81 1.35
C GLY A 260 5.71 6.51 2.57
N TRP A 261 6.30 5.88 3.55
CA TRP A 261 5.80 5.70 4.91
C TRP A 261 5.38 7.03 5.60
N GLU A 262 5.68 8.16 4.95
CA GLU A 262 5.33 9.50 5.41
C GLU A 262 3.86 9.87 5.22
N THR A 263 3.03 8.99 4.63
CA THR A 263 1.63 9.35 4.36
C THR A 263 0.63 8.24 4.70
N MET A 264 0.68 7.72 5.93
CA MET A 264 -0.56 7.61 6.67
C MET A 264 -0.73 8.96 7.36
N ALA A 265 -0.94 10.01 6.58
CA ALA A 265 -1.33 11.28 7.14
C ALA A 265 -2.65 11.04 7.87
N ASP A 266 -2.68 11.42 9.12
CA ASP A 266 -3.89 11.51 9.88
C ASP A 266 -4.94 12.23 9.02
N ARG A 267 -6.20 11.90 9.22
CA ARG A 267 -7.26 12.50 8.42
C ARG A 267 -8.51 12.74 9.22
N ILE A 268 -9.23 13.76 8.84
CA ILE A 268 -10.57 14.05 9.31
C ILE A 268 -11.54 13.65 8.21
N GLU A 269 -12.57 12.89 8.55
CA GLU A 269 -13.61 12.46 7.63
C GLU A 269 -14.97 13.00 8.03
N LEU A 270 -15.54 13.87 7.20
CA LEU A 270 -16.94 14.27 7.25
C LEU A 270 -17.73 13.39 6.28
N ARG A 271 -18.72 12.67 6.76
CA ARG A 271 -19.51 11.73 5.97
C ARG A 271 -20.99 12.04 6.01
N GLY A 272 -21.64 11.98 4.85
CA GLY A 272 -23.08 12.03 4.76
C GLY A 272 -23.71 13.39 5.06
N LEU A 273 -22.98 14.49 4.89
CA LEU A 273 -23.53 15.84 5.06
C LEU A 273 -24.61 16.10 4.01
N ARG A 274 -25.86 16.27 4.44
CA ARG A 274 -26.99 16.54 3.55
C ARG A 274 -27.25 18.03 3.47
N VAL A 275 -27.25 18.55 2.25
CA VAL A 275 -27.49 19.96 1.98
C VAL A 275 -28.39 20.12 0.76
N ARG A 276 -29.40 20.98 0.84
CA ARG A 276 -30.23 21.32 -0.31
C ARG A 276 -29.51 22.36 -1.18
N GLY A 277 -29.43 22.07 -2.48
CA GLY A 277 -28.78 22.94 -3.46
C GLY A 277 -29.58 23.02 -4.77
N GLN A 278 -29.23 24.00 -5.60
CA GLN A 278 -29.90 24.29 -6.88
C GLN A 278 -28.93 24.08 -8.06
N HIS A 279 -28.22 22.93 -8.05
CA HIS A 279 -27.22 22.62 -9.06
C HIS A 279 -27.74 21.60 -10.09
N GLY A 280 -27.50 21.91 -11.34
CA GLY A 280 -27.87 21.08 -12.48
C GLY A 280 -28.03 21.87 -13.76
N VAL A 281 -28.19 21.16 -14.88
CA VAL A 281 -28.32 21.74 -16.21
C VAL A 281 -29.79 22.00 -16.60
N PHE A 282 -30.75 21.39 -15.91
CA PHE A 282 -32.16 21.53 -16.19
C PHE A 282 -32.81 22.60 -15.34
N ASP A 283 -33.78 23.35 -15.90
CA ASP A 283 -34.44 24.46 -15.22
C ASP A 283 -35.15 24.04 -13.91
N HIS A 284 -35.78 22.85 -13.87
CA HIS A 284 -36.44 22.36 -12.66
C HIS A 284 -35.44 22.10 -11.53
N GLU A 285 -34.20 21.66 -11.82
CA GLU A 285 -33.16 21.46 -10.80
C GLU A 285 -32.76 22.79 -10.14
N ARG A 286 -32.82 23.88 -10.89
CA ARG A 286 -32.47 25.23 -10.44
C ARG A 286 -33.61 25.92 -9.69
N VAL A 287 -34.85 25.60 -10.03
CA VAL A 287 -36.04 26.18 -9.39
C VAL A 287 -36.40 25.41 -8.14
N ASP A 288 -36.54 24.10 -8.27
CA ASP A 288 -37.00 23.25 -7.15
C ASP A 288 -35.87 22.89 -6.20
N GLY A 289 -34.65 22.75 -6.71
CA GLY A 289 -33.49 22.25 -5.99
C GLY A 289 -33.65 20.77 -5.59
N GLN A 290 -32.57 20.19 -5.06
CA GLN A 290 -32.58 18.81 -4.57
C GLN A 290 -31.57 18.63 -3.41
N ASP A 291 -31.65 17.51 -2.72
CA ASP A 291 -30.68 17.17 -1.68
C ASP A 291 -29.41 16.58 -2.31
N PHE A 292 -28.28 17.16 -1.93
CA PHE A 292 -26.94 16.62 -2.19
C PHE A 292 -26.40 16.01 -0.91
N VAL A 293 -25.59 14.96 -1.05
CA VAL A 293 -24.84 14.37 0.07
C VAL A 293 -23.35 14.58 -0.20
N ILE A 294 -22.67 15.13 0.79
CA ILE A 294 -21.27 15.50 0.67
C ILE A 294 -20.44 14.69 1.65
N ASP A 295 -19.40 14.03 1.13
CA ASP A 295 -18.33 13.46 1.93
C ASP A 295 -17.06 14.26 1.70
N VAL A 296 -16.33 14.58 2.75
CA VAL A 296 -15.04 15.26 2.67
C VAL A 296 -14.02 14.53 3.52
N THR A 297 -12.89 14.18 2.92
CA THR A 297 -11.73 13.63 3.63
C THR A 297 -10.59 14.63 3.54
N VAL A 298 -10.10 15.09 4.69
CA VAL A 298 -9.01 16.06 4.80
C VAL A 298 -7.79 15.36 5.40
N TRP A 299 -6.67 15.30 4.69
CA TRP A 299 -5.40 14.77 5.19
C TRP A 299 -4.59 15.90 5.82
N ILE A 300 -4.29 15.76 7.11
CA ILE A 300 -3.61 16.73 7.95
C ILE A 300 -2.79 15.99 9.01
N ASP A 301 -1.70 16.58 9.50
CA ASP A 301 -0.96 16.06 10.64
C ASP A 301 -1.70 16.39 11.96
N LEU A 302 -2.07 15.36 12.72
CA LEU A 302 -2.79 15.49 14.00
C LEU A 302 -1.88 15.26 15.23
N VAL A 303 -0.58 15.03 15.03
CA VAL A 303 0.37 14.80 16.15
C VAL A 303 0.40 15.99 17.11
N GLY A 304 0.40 17.21 16.58
CA GLY A 304 0.35 18.44 17.38
C GLY A 304 -0.93 18.53 18.21
N ALA A 305 -2.07 18.35 17.57
CA ALA A 305 -3.37 18.39 18.22
C ALA A 305 -3.55 17.30 19.29
N ALA A 306 -3.06 16.09 19.02
CA ALA A 306 -3.11 14.99 19.99
C ALA A 306 -2.22 15.25 21.23
N ALA A 307 -1.17 16.06 21.09
CA ALA A 307 -0.30 16.42 22.21
C ALA A 307 -0.79 17.64 23.00
N SER A 308 -1.38 18.64 22.35
CA SER A 308 -1.83 19.89 22.96
C SER A 308 -3.25 19.84 23.49
N ASP A 309 -4.12 19.00 22.91
CA ASP A 309 -5.59 18.97 23.11
C ASP A 309 -6.27 20.33 22.77
N GLU A 310 -5.67 21.09 21.84
CA GLU A 310 -6.14 22.40 21.41
C GLU A 310 -6.75 22.35 20.00
N LEU A 311 -7.96 22.96 19.85
CA LEU A 311 -8.66 23.02 18.57
C LEU A 311 -7.85 23.79 17.49
N ALA A 312 -7.01 24.74 17.90
CA ALA A 312 -6.19 25.52 17.00
C ALA A 312 -5.14 24.68 16.24
N ASP A 313 -4.76 23.53 16.80
CA ASP A 313 -3.74 22.64 16.23
C ASP A 313 -4.33 21.58 15.29
N THR A 314 -5.64 21.54 15.11
CA THR A 314 -6.35 20.66 14.17
C THR A 314 -7.15 21.45 13.14
N TYR A 315 -7.76 20.75 12.19
CA TYR A 315 -8.76 21.32 11.28
C TYR A 315 -10.14 21.21 11.93
N ASP A 316 -10.82 22.33 12.12
CA ASP A 316 -12.17 22.35 12.70
C ASP A 316 -13.18 21.71 11.74
N TYR A 317 -13.65 20.50 12.08
CA TYR A 317 -14.63 19.78 11.28
C TYR A 317 -16.03 20.45 11.25
N ALA A 318 -16.37 21.31 12.23
CA ALA A 318 -17.59 22.09 12.19
C ALA A 318 -17.47 23.20 11.14
N ALA A 319 -16.33 23.88 11.07
CA ALA A 319 -16.02 24.83 10.01
C ALA A 319 -15.98 24.15 8.62
N LEU A 320 -15.46 22.91 8.52
CA LEU A 320 -15.48 22.10 7.31
C LEU A 320 -16.91 21.83 6.83
N ALA A 321 -17.79 21.41 7.75
CA ALA A 321 -19.19 21.13 7.43
C ALA A 321 -19.93 22.39 6.97
N GLN A 322 -19.68 23.52 7.63
CA GLN A 322 -20.28 24.80 7.27
C GLN A 322 -19.81 25.28 5.89
N LEU A 323 -18.50 25.20 5.62
CA LEU A 323 -17.90 25.54 4.32
C LEU A 323 -18.56 24.73 3.19
N ALA A 324 -18.64 23.41 3.36
CA ALA A 324 -19.25 22.54 2.36
C ALA A 324 -20.76 22.86 2.15
N ALA A 325 -21.48 23.15 3.26
CA ALA A 325 -22.88 23.54 3.20
C ALA A 325 -23.07 24.88 2.47
N ASP A 326 -22.25 25.88 2.74
CA ASP A 326 -22.34 27.20 2.13
C ASP A 326 -22.08 27.13 0.60
N VAL A 327 -21.13 26.30 0.17
CA VAL A 327 -20.86 26.09 -1.26
C VAL A 327 -22.06 25.41 -1.95
N VAL A 328 -22.66 24.40 -1.32
CA VAL A 328 -23.80 23.66 -1.90
C VAL A 328 -25.08 24.49 -1.87
N ALA A 329 -25.32 25.28 -0.81
CA ALA A 329 -26.47 26.18 -0.72
C ALA A 329 -26.28 27.49 -1.54
N GLY A 330 -25.08 27.73 -2.02
CA GLY A 330 -24.70 28.95 -2.74
C GLY A 330 -25.24 29.02 -4.18
N PRO A 331 -24.67 29.90 -5.02
CA PRO A 331 -25.16 30.14 -6.38
C PRO A 331 -25.18 28.86 -7.22
N ALA A 332 -26.26 28.67 -7.96
CA ALA A 332 -26.47 27.51 -8.83
C ALA A 332 -25.31 27.27 -9.80
N ARG A 333 -24.84 26.04 -9.88
CA ARG A 333 -23.82 25.56 -10.83
C ARG A 333 -24.45 24.57 -11.81
N ASN A 334 -23.94 24.53 -13.03
CA ASN A 334 -24.42 23.55 -14.01
C ASN A 334 -23.94 22.14 -13.69
N LEU A 335 -22.73 22.04 -13.16
CA LEU A 335 -22.03 20.78 -12.94
C LEU A 335 -21.68 20.59 -11.46
N ILE A 336 -21.92 19.40 -10.93
CA ILE A 336 -21.54 19.04 -9.54
C ILE A 336 -20.03 18.90 -9.39
N GLU A 337 -19.29 18.72 -10.48
CA GLU A 337 -17.83 18.80 -10.55
C GLU A 337 -17.33 20.17 -10.10
N THR A 338 -18.03 21.24 -10.49
CA THR A 338 -17.68 22.61 -10.07
C THR A 338 -17.94 22.82 -8.58
N VAL A 339 -19.00 22.22 -8.05
CA VAL A 339 -19.29 22.26 -6.61
C VAL A 339 -18.20 21.56 -5.81
N GLY A 340 -17.87 20.33 -6.20
CA GLY A 340 -16.81 19.57 -5.56
C GLY A 340 -15.42 20.24 -5.66
N ALA A 341 -15.12 20.85 -6.82
CA ALA A 341 -13.88 21.59 -7.01
C ALA A 341 -13.80 22.81 -6.10
N GLN A 342 -14.89 23.58 -5.97
CA GLN A 342 -14.94 24.76 -5.12
C GLN A 342 -14.75 24.42 -3.64
N ILE A 343 -15.39 23.36 -3.15
CA ILE A 343 -15.18 22.86 -1.78
C ILE A 343 -13.72 22.47 -1.58
N ALA A 344 -13.17 21.68 -2.51
CA ALA A 344 -11.80 21.20 -2.41
C ALA A 344 -10.77 22.34 -2.43
N ASP A 345 -10.96 23.32 -3.30
CA ASP A 345 -10.05 24.46 -3.44
C ASP A 345 -10.08 25.32 -2.14
N GLN A 346 -11.25 25.59 -1.55
CA GLN A 346 -11.38 26.32 -0.28
C GLN A 346 -10.80 25.56 0.92
N VAL A 347 -10.96 24.25 0.98
CA VAL A 347 -10.33 23.43 2.03
C VAL A 347 -8.80 23.48 1.93
N MET A 348 -8.26 23.53 0.70
CA MET A 348 -6.83 23.62 0.45
C MET A 348 -6.24 25.02 0.73
N ASP A 349 -7.03 26.04 1.02
CA ASP A 349 -6.53 27.36 1.44
C ASP A 349 -5.85 27.30 2.82
N ASP A 350 -6.23 26.33 3.68
CA ASP A 350 -5.53 26.06 4.93
C ASP A 350 -4.19 25.35 4.64
N GLU A 351 -3.07 26.03 4.92
CA GLU A 351 -1.72 25.54 4.63
C GLU A 351 -1.36 24.22 5.35
N ARG A 352 -2.04 23.88 6.43
CA ARG A 352 -1.86 22.63 7.19
C ARG A 352 -2.43 21.41 6.45
N VAL A 353 -3.39 21.63 5.54
CA VAL A 353 -4.02 20.55 4.76
C VAL A 353 -3.05 20.08 3.67
N HIS A 354 -2.70 18.80 3.70
CA HIS A 354 -1.83 18.17 2.71
C HIS A 354 -2.57 17.77 1.44
N ALA A 355 -3.79 17.25 1.62
CA ALA A 355 -4.68 16.85 0.54
C ALA A 355 -6.13 16.86 0.99
N VAL A 356 -7.05 16.91 0.03
CA VAL A 356 -8.49 16.78 0.26
C VAL A 356 -9.12 15.95 -0.85
N GLU A 357 -10.08 15.11 -0.46
CA GLU A 357 -11.01 14.44 -1.36
C GLU A 357 -12.43 14.88 -1.02
N VAL A 358 -13.17 15.30 -2.01
CA VAL A 358 -14.58 15.69 -1.90
C VAL A 358 -15.41 14.79 -2.81
N VAL A 359 -16.42 14.14 -2.26
CA VAL A 359 -17.40 13.37 -3.01
C VAL A 359 -18.73 14.11 -2.96
N VAL A 360 -19.26 14.49 -4.10
CA VAL A 360 -20.56 15.11 -4.25
C VAL A 360 -21.52 14.09 -4.83
N HIS A 361 -22.45 13.63 -4.02
CA HIS A 361 -23.49 12.67 -4.39
C HIS A 361 -24.75 13.41 -4.83
N LYS A 362 -25.37 12.92 -5.89
CA LYS A 362 -26.64 13.44 -6.46
C LYS A 362 -27.65 12.31 -6.58
N PRO A 363 -28.27 11.86 -5.48
CA PRO A 363 -29.16 10.69 -5.46
C PRO A 363 -30.40 10.85 -6.35
N GLN A 364 -30.81 12.10 -6.60
CA GLN A 364 -31.99 12.44 -7.43
C GLN A 364 -31.58 12.97 -8.81
N ALA A 365 -30.43 12.49 -9.35
CA ALA A 365 -30.03 12.90 -10.70
C ALA A 365 -31.11 12.53 -11.72
N PRO A 366 -31.44 13.43 -12.67
CA PRO A 366 -32.50 13.23 -13.66
C PRO A 366 -32.04 12.23 -14.77
N ILE A 367 -31.87 10.96 -14.39
CA ILE A 367 -31.45 9.86 -15.25
C ILE A 367 -32.62 8.90 -15.39
N PRO A 368 -33.03 8.51 -16.63
CA PRO A 368 -34.20 7.65 -16.83
C PRO A 368 -33.99 6.21 -16.39
N GLN A 369 -32.76 5.75 -16.19
CA GLN A 369 -32.45 4.40 -15.71
C GLN A 369 -32.52 4.31 -14.19
N GLN A 370 -32.78 3.11 -13.67
CA GLN A 370 -32.70 2.85 -12.23
C GLN A 370 -31.22 2.82 -11.80
N PHE A 371 -30.88 3.60 -10.81
CA PHE A 371 -29.55 3.68 -10.21
C PHE A 371 -29.68 3.93 -8.70
N ALA A 372 -28.64 3.62 -7.94
CA ALA A 372 -28.62 3.85 -6.50
C ALA A 372 -28.09 5.26 -6.17
N ASP A 373 -27.08 5.74 -6.89
CA ASP A 373 -26.44 7.02 -6.66
C ASP A 373 -25.62 7.44 -7.90
N VAL A 374 -25.39 8.74 -8.02
CA VAL A 374 -24.42 9.34 -8.93
C VAL A 374 -23.52 10.25 -8.11
N ALA A 375 -22.22 10.03 -8.16
CA ALA A 375 -21.28 10.84 -7.43
C ALA A 375 -20.10 11.30 -8.27
N VAL A 376 -19.58 12.48 -7.96
CA VAL A 376 -18.34 13.01 -8.52
C VAL A 376 -17.30 13.09 -7.41
N VAL A 377 -16.10 12.58 -7.65
CA VAL A 377 -14.97 12.61 -6.73
C VAL A 377 -13.95 13.64 -7.21
N VAL A 378 -13.67 14.64 -6.40
CA VAL A 378 -12.67 15.68 -6.67
C VAL A 378 -11.53 15.56 -5.66
N ARG A 379 -10.29 15.59 -6.13
CA ARG A 379 -9.08 15.52 -5.29
C ARG A 379 -8.17 16.71 -5.53
N ARG A 380 -7.55 17.21 -4.44
CA ARG A 380 -6.50 18.23 -4.47
C ARG A 380 -5.38 17.82 -3.52
N SER A 381 -4.13 18.15 -3.87
CA SER A 381 -2.98 17.96 -2.99
C SER A 381 -1.90 18.99 -3.27
N ARG A 382 -1.10 19.33 -2.26
CA ARG A 382 0.00 20.31 -2.39
C ARG A 382 1.21 19.77 -3.17
N ARG A 383 1.42 18.44 -3.16
CA ARG A 383 2.57 17.77 -3.83
C ARG A 383 2.34 17.36 -5.28
N GLY A 384 1.13 17.51 -5.80
CA GLY A 384 0.80 17.24 -7.20
C GLY A 384 0.06 18.42 -7.76
N GLY A 385 0.56 19.02 -8.83
CA GLY A 385 -0.20 20.01 -9.58
C GLY A 385 -1.61 19.49 -9.87
N ARG A 386 -2.57 20.38 -10.11
CA ARG A 386 -3.99 20.08 -10.45
C ARG A 386 -4.06 18.78 -11.23
N GLY A 387 -4.66 17.77 -10.62
CA GLY A 387 -4.76 16.46 -11.24
C GLY A 387 -5.29 16.61 -12.67
N SER A 388 -4.42 16.41 -13.64
CA SER A 388 -4.88 16.22 -14.99
C SER A 388 -5.60 14.88 -15.01
N VAL A 389 -6.91 14.94 -14.94
CA VAL A 389 -7.77 13.83 -15.30
C VAL A 389 -7.52 13.62 -16.79
N VAL A 390 -6.75 12.59 -17.13
CA VAL A 390 -6.82 12.03 -18.47
C VAL A 390 -8.20 11.39 -18.53
N PRO A 391 -9.13 11.87 -19.36
CA PRO A 391 -10.38 11.17 -19.58
C PRO A 391 -10.00 9.78 -20.07
N ALA A 392 -10.62 8.74 -19.53
CA ALA A 392 -10.64 7.45 -20.18
C ALA A 392 -11.31 7.71 -21.55
N GLY A 393 -10.47 7.97 -22.54
CA GLY A 393 -10.88 8.23 -23.91
C GLY A 393 -11.55 7.00 -24.44
N GLY A 394 -12.79 7.19 -24.81
CA GLY A 394 -13.52 6.22 -25.58
C GLY A 394 -12.88 5.97 -26.93
N ALA A 395 -13.14 4.77 -27.38
CA ALA A 395 -13.45 4.31 -28.72
C ALA A 395 -12.59 4.80 -29.91
N LEU A 396 -11.88 3.92 -30.52
CA LEU A 396 -12.25 3.32 -31.82
C LEU A 396 -11.60 1.95 -31.92
#